data_eb1d39ee962cad798b8778cfdb66dcc5
#
_entry.id   eb1d39ee962cad798b8778cfdb66dcc5
#
_cell.length_a   1.000
_cell.length_b   1.000
_cell.length_c   1.000
_cell.angle_alpha   90.00
_cell.angle_beta   90.00
_cell.angle_gamma   90.00
#
_symmetry.space_group_name_H-M   'P 1'
#
loop_
_entity.id
_entity.type
_entity.pdbx_description
1 polymer ?
#
loop_
_entity_poly.entity_id
_entity_poly.type
_entity_poly.pdbx_seq_one_letter_code
_entity_poly.pdbx_strand_id
1 'polypeptide(L)'
;MSTPDFDTTDVDRWIGVPLGGGELKDPVSANDVRRWTQAMQNPNPLYYDEAFAAQSRHGRLAAPLSFAVCTDDSHGAAPAIQGHIPGTHMLFGGDEWWFFGPRIFPGDTFRHERMLFDYKLTQTKFAGPTMFSRGDTSYVNGRGEIVCKQRSTSIRYRPDDARERAQFGANAERAWSDAELAEIEQQKFEYYRSFLELGHEPRAYVTKGEALPTRPIGPHTLTSFATEWRGFLMSVWGAFGDSGGPTSLWRAGWLPEMSRDLEGAKIDPSYADGLYYGPSRGHVQDRFARVIGMPRSYGYGASMGAWILDYLANWAGEWGDVLHSKMSYRSPALTGDVTFLNGEVRELTEQRRTGERIASVRVVMTNQRDEVMASGDAEIRLPSA
;
A
#
# COMPACT_ATOMS: atom_id res chain seq x y z
N MET A 1 -19.58 26.68 8.76
CA MET A 1 -18.56 26.27 7.76
C MET A 1 -19.34 25.86 6.53
N SER A 2 -19.14 26.50 5.37
CA SER A 2 -19.80 26.07 4.14
C SER A 2 -19.32 24.68 3.77
N THR A 3 -20.26 23.80 3.42
CA THR A 3 -19.95 22.46 2.91
C THR A 3 -19.06 22.60 1.67
N PRO A 4 -18.03 21.78 1.49
CA PRO A 4 -17.25 21.78 0.26
C PRO A 4 -18.16 21.55 -0.95
N ASP A 5 -17.95 22.34 -1.99
CA ASP A 5 -18.81 22.37 -3.18
C ASP A 5 -18.43 21.25 -4.17
N PHE A 6 -18.71 20.00 -3.79
CA PHE A 6 -18.66 18.85 -4.69
C PHE A 6 -20.07 18.36 -4.99
N ASP A 7 -20.39 18.20 -6.28
CA ASP A 7 -21.56 17.42 -6.67
C ASP A 7 -21.28 15.93 -6.45
N THR A 8 -21.89 15.36 -5.42
CA THR A 8 -21.68 13.96 -5.03
C THR A 8 -22.71 13.02 -5.64
N THR A 9 -23.66 13.51 -6.43
CA THR A 9 -24.79 12.72 -6.95
C THR A 9 -24.35 11.41 -7.61
N ASP A 10 -23.24 11.43 -8.36
CA ASP A 10 -22.73 10.22 -9.01
C ASP A 10 -22.04 9.27 -8.03
N VAL A 11 -21.46 9.78 -6.96
CA VAL A 11 -20.83 8.96 -5.89
C VAL A 11 -21.89 8.30 -5.02
N ASP A 12 -22.96 9.03 -4.67
CA ASP A 12 -24.00 8.58 -3.74
C ASP A 12 -24.68 7.29 -4.21
N ARG A 13 -24.87 7.14 -5.52
CA ARG A 13 -25.51 5.95 -6.09
C ARG A 13 -24.67 4.67 -5.97
N TRP A 14 -23.36 4.78 -5.66
CA TRP A 14 -22.47 3.64 -5.53
C TRP A 14 -22.32 3.13 -4.10
N ILE A 15 -22.79 3.89 -3.10
CA ILE A 15 -22.65 3.50 -1.68
C ILE A 15 -23.41 2.18 -1.44
N GLY A 16 -22.71 1.20 -0.93
CA GLY A 16 -23.26 -0.12 -0.63
C GLY A 16 -23.56 -1.00 -1.85
N VAL A 17 -23.28 -0.52 -3.06
CA VAL A 17 -23.50 -1.31 -4.29
C VAL A 17 -22.32 -2.25 -4.50
N PRO A 18 -22.56 -3.58 -4.67
CA PRO A 18 -21.53 -4.54 -5.01
C PRO A 18 -20.89 -4.20 -6.35
N LEU A 19 -19.57 -4.12 -6.36
CA LEU A 19 -18.79 -3.87 -7.57
C LEU A 19 -18.28 -5.19 -8.12
N GLY A 20 -18.38 -5.37 -9.44
CA GLY A 20 -17.69 -6.46 -10.13
C GLY A 20 -16.20 -6.39 -9.86
N GLY A 21 -15.57 -7.52 -9.64
CA GLY A 21 -14.12 -7.62 -9.45
C GLY A 21 -13.49 -8.52 -10.51
N GLY A 22 -12.28 -8.20 -10.95
CA GLY A 22 -11.49 -9.14 -11.73
C GLY A 22 -11.12 -10.32 -10.85
N GLU A 23 -11.37 -11.53 -11.32
CA GLU A 23 -10.78 -12.72 -10.71
C GLU A 23 -9.32 -12.83 -11.15
N LEU A 24 -8.45 -13.23 -10.24
CA LEU A 24 -7.08 -13.58 -10.63
C LEU A 24 -7.16 -14.83 -11.52
N LYS A 25 -6.72 -14.70 -12.77
CA LYS A 25 -6.91 -15.72 -13.82
C LYS A 25 -6.11 -16.99 -13.55
N ASP A 26 -4.88 -16.81 -13.09
CA ASP A 26 -3.97 -17.91 -12.79
C ASP A 26 -3.71 -18.00 -11.28
N PRO A 27 -3.40 -19.17 -10.73
CA PRO A 27 -2.98 -19.28 -9.35
C PRO A 27 -1.73 -18.46 -9.06
N VAL A 28 -1.63 -17.91 -7.86
CA VAL A 28 -0.41 -17.24 -7.36
C VAL A 28 0.78 -18.17 -7.51
N SER A 29 1.86 -17.70 -8.12
CA SER A 29 3.11 -18.45 -8.24
C SER A 29 4.12 -18.05 -7.16
N ALA A 30 5.11 -18.91 -6.90
CA ALA A 30 6.24 -18.57 -6.04
C ALA A 30 7.03 -17.36 -6.60
N ASN A 31 7.08 -17.20 -7.93
CA ASN A 31 7.73 -16.04 -8.54
C ASN A 31 6.97 -14.74 -8.33
N ASP A 32 5.63 -14.79 -8.26
CA ASP A 32 4.82 -13.61 -7.92
C ASP A 32 5.13 -13.14 -6.50
N VAL A 33 5.19 -14.09 -5.55
CA VAL A 33 5.55 -13.79 -4.16
C VAL A 33 6.95 -13.19 -4.06
N ARG A 34 7.96 -13.80 -4.72
CA ARG A 34 9.34 -13.31 -4.73
C ARG A 34 9.45 -11.91 -5.36
N ARG A 35 8.77 -11.69 -6.47
CA ARG A 35 8.74 -10.39 -7.16
C ARG A 35 8.15 -9.30 -6.27
N TRP A 36 7.04 -9.59 -5.58
CA TRP A 36 6.44 -8.67 -4.64
C TRP A 36 7.35 -8.36 -3.47
N THR A 37 7.91 -9.41 -2.85
CA THR A 37 8.84 -9.31 -1.72
C THR A 37 10.05 -8.43 -2.07
N GLN A 38 10.64 -8.64 -3.26
CA GLN A 38 11.73 -7.82 -3.77
C GLN A 38 11.29 -6.37 -3.99
N ALA A 39 10.13 -6.16 -4.62
CA ALA A 39 9.60 -4.82 -4.89
C ALA A 39 9.37 -4.03 -3.59
N MET A 40 8.90 -4.70 -2.53
CA MET A 40 8.67 -4.11 -1.22
C MET A 40 9.94 -4.04 -0.33
N GLN A 41 11.11 -4.41 -0.85
CA GLN A 41 12.37 -4.43 -0.12
C GLN A 41 12.27 -5.21 1.20
N ASN A 42 11.67 -6.40 1.14
CA ASN A 42 11.44 -7.28 2.30
C ASN A 42 12.26 -8.58 2.19
N PRO A 43 13.50 -8.64 2.69
CA PRO A 43 14.39 -9.80 2.55
C PRO A 43 14.10 -10.91 3.57
N ASN A 44 12.87 -11.05 4.06
CA ASN A 44 12.52 -12.14 4.96
C ASN A 44 12.49 -13.48 4.19
N PRO A 45 13.34 -14.47 4.56
CA PRO A 45 13.49 -15.71 3.82
C PRO A 45 12.23 -16.58 3.79
N LEU A 46 11.29 -16.37 4.71
CA LEU A 46 9.98 -17.03 4.72
C LEU A 46 9.23 -16.88 3.39
N TYR A 47 9.52 -15.81 2.63
CA TYR A 47 8.80 -15.44 1.42
C TYR A 47 9.54 -15.75 0.11
N TYR A 48 10.80 -16.19 0.17
CA TYR A 48 11.57 -16.49 -1.04
C TYR A 48 12.48 -17.74 -0.97
N ASP A 49 12.83 -18.19 0.24
CA ASP A 49 13.69 -19.36 0.44
C ASP A 49 12.84 -20.59 0.84
N GLU A 50 12.74 -21.56 -0.07
CA GLU A 50 11.92 -22.75 0.14
C GLU A 50 12.48 -23.65 1.25
N ALA A 51 13.80 -23.72 1.40
CA ALA A 51 14.43 -24.53 2.44
C ALA A 51 14.20 -23.97 3.84
N PHE A 52 14.29 -22.64 3.97
CA PHE A 52 13.92 -21.93 5.20
C PHE A 52 12.42 -22.08 5.49
N ALA A 53 11.57 -21.78 4.51
CA ALA A 53 10.13 -21.83 4.66
C ALA A 53 9.59 -23.24 5.01
N ALA A 54 10.25 -24.29 4.54
CA ALA A 54 9.90 -25.67 4.88
C ALA A 54 10.07 -26.01 6.36
N GLN A 55 10.94 -25.28 7.09
CA GLN A 55 11.18 -25.45 8.53
C GLN A 55 10.25 -24.57 9.38
N SER A 56 9.53 -23.62 8.75
CA SER A 56 8.62 -22.71 9.43
C SER A 56 7.32 -23.40 9.89
N ARG A 57 6.53 -22.73 10.74
CA ARG A 57 5.21 -23.23 11.13
C ARG A 57 4.28 -23.48 9.92
N HIS A 58 4.59 -22.90 8.76
CA HIS A 58 3.80 -23.05 7.54
C HIS A 58 4.21 -24.27 6.70
N GLY A 59 5.40 -24.82 6.92
CA GLY A 59 5.95 -25.97 6.20
C GLY A 59 6.20 -25.75 4.70
N ARG A 60 6.07 -24.51 4.24
CA ARG A 60 6.24 -24.11 2.83
C ARG A 60 6.35 -22.60 2.69
N LEU A 61 6.79 -22.15 1.52
CA LEU A 61 6.85 -20.73 1.18
C LEU A 61 5.47 -20.09 1.32
N ALA A 62 5.39 -19.02 2.13
CA ALA A 62 4.18 -18.21 2.32
C ALA A 62 4.34 -16.87 1.62
N ALA A 63 3.22 -16.20 1.30
CA ALA A 63 3.25 -14.81 0.90
C ALA A 63 3.26 -13.88 2.13
N PRO A 64 3.90 -12.68 2.06
CA PRO A 64 3.74 -11.67 3.09
C PRO A 64 2.27 -11.21 3.18
N LEU A 65 1.86 -10.67 4.32
CA LEU A 65 0.47 -10.18 4.49
C LEU A 65 0.12 -9.10 3.47
N SER A 66 1.09 -8.25 3.15
CA SER A 66 0.96 -7.20 2.15
C SER A 66 0.67 -7.71 0.73
N PHE A 67 0.96 -8.99 0.44
CA PHE A 67 0.73 -9.58 -0.88
C PHE A 67 -0.75 -9.57 -1.30
N ALA A 68 -1.68 -9.54 -0.35
CA ALA A 68 -3.10 -9.47 -0.65
C ALA A 68 -3.42 -8.30 -1.62
N VAL A 69 -2.88 -7.11 -1.38
CA VAL A 69 -3.08 -5.93 -2.23
C VAL A 69 -2.53 -6.12 -3.65
N CYS A 70 -1.52 -6.98 -3.82
CA CYS A 70 -0.93 -7.31 -5.11
C CYS A 70 -1.90 -8.09 -6.00
N THR A 71 -2.80 -8.89 -5.41
CA THR A 71 -3.76 -9.74 -6.14
C THR A 71 -4.97 -8.99 -6.67
N ASP A 72 -5.22 -7.74 -6.23
CA ASP A 72 -6.33 -6.92 -6.69
C ASP A 72 -5.97 -6.13 -7.97
N ASP A 73 -6.91 -6.03 -8.91
CA ASP A 73 -6.71 -5.36 -10.22
C ASP A 73 -6.58 -3.82 -10.11
N SER A 74 -6.68 -3.29 -8.90
CA SER A 74 -6.59 -1.87 -8.58
C SER A 74 -5.80 -1.61 -7.29
N HIS A 75 -5.01 -2.57 -6.82
CA HIS A 75 -4.31 -2.52 -5.52
C HIS A 75 -5.21 -2.07 -4.35
N GLY A 76 -6.46 -2.52 -4.35
CA GLY A 76 -7.45 -2.21 -3.32
C GLY A 76 -8.10 -0.83 -3.43
N ALA A 77 -7.76 -0.03 -4.45
CA ALA A 77 -8.30 1.34 -4.57
C ALA A 77 -9.69 1.39 -5.20
N ALA A 78 -10.06 0.45 -6.06
CA ALA A 78 -11.28 0.50 -6.87
C ALA A 78 -12.55 0.86 -6.07
N PRO A 79 -12.85 0.26 -4.92
CA PRO A 79 -14.10 0.57 -4.23
C PRO A 79 -14.14 2.00 -3.65
N ALA A 80 -12.98 2.56 -3.28
CA ALA A 80 -12.92 3.92 -2.73
C ALA A 80 -12.96 5.04 -3.80
N ILE A 81 -12.81 4.69 -5.08
CA ILE A 81 -12.75 5.66 -6.18
C ILE A 81 -14.01 5.69 -7.05
N GLN A 82 -15.09 5.03 -6.62
CA GLN A 82 -16.33 4.99 -7.39
C GLN A 82 -16.99 6.35 -7.52
N GLY A 83 -17.73 6.51 -8.61
CA GLY A 83 -18.41 7.75 -8.97
C GLY A 83 -17.47 8.81 -9.57
N HIS A 84 -18.02 9.67 -10.38
CA HIS A 84 -17.30 10.72 -11.09
C HIS A 84 -17.64 12.10 -10.51
N ILE A 85 -16.62 12.89 -10.18
CA ILE A 85 -16.75 14.32 -9.87
C ILE A 85 -15.84 15.07 -10.83
N PRO A 86 -16.39 15.86 -11.76
CA PRO A 86 -15.59 16.55 -12.78
C PRO A 86 -14.48 17.41 -12.19
N GLY A 87 -13.32 17.45 -12.86
CA GLY A 87 -12.18 18.29 -12.47
C GLY A 87 -11.49 17.86 -11.19
N THR A 88 -11.72 16.63 -10.70
CA THR A 88 -11.03 16.10 -9.52
C THR A 88 -10.00 15.05 -9.87
N HIS A 89 -8.98 14.95 -9.01
CA HIS A 89 -7.97 13.89 -9.00
C HIS A 89 -8.08 13.11 -7.69
N MET A 90 -7.50 11.90 -7.68
CA MET A 90 -7.56 11.00 -6.53
C MET A 90 -6.18 10.50 -6.13
N LEU A 91 -5.95 10.46 -4.81
CA LEU A 91 -4.76 9.89 -4.18
C LEU A 91 -5.18 8.85 -3.15
N PHE A 92 -4.29 7.91 -2.88
CA PHE A 92 -4.48 6.94 -1.81
C PHE A 92 -4.20 7.61 -0.45
N GLY A 93 -5.17 7.60 0.47
CA GLY A 93 -5.13 8.35 1.74
C GLY A 93 -4.95 7.51 3.00
N GLY A 94 -4.94 6.19 2.86
CA GLY A 94 -4.80 5.26 3.98
C GLY A 94 -5.51 3.95 3.75
N ASP A 95 -5.29 3.03 4.66
CA ASP A 95 -5.98 1.74 4.68
C ASP A 95 -6.19 1.22 6.10
N GLU A 96 -7.15 0.34 6.21
CA GLU A 96 -7.47 -0.42 7.42
C GLU A 96 -7.62 -1.89 7.01
N TRP A 97 -6.88 -2.77 7.67
CA TRP A 97 -6.79 -4.19 7.37
C TRP A 97 -7.25 -5.05 8.53
N TRP A 98 -7.97 -6.11 8.23
CA TRP A 98 -8.35 -7.18 9.15
C TRP A 98 -7.89 -8.52 8.58
N PHE A 99 -7.06 -9.23 9.33
CA PHE A 99 -6.53 -10.53 8.98
C PHE A 99 -7.13 -11.58 9.93
N PHE A 100 -7.99 -12.42 9.42
CA PHE A 100 -8.68 -13.46 10.20
C PHE A 100 -8.77 -14.79 9.47
N GLY A 101 -8.33 -14.84 8.24
CA GLY A 101 -8.32 -16.03 7.40
C GLY A 101 -6.95 -16.71 7.31
N PRO A 102 -6.83 -17.71 6.45
CA PRO A 102 -5.57 -18.41 6.21
C PRO A 102 -4.54 -17.49 5.55
N ARG A 103 -3.26 -17.86 5.66
CA ARG A 103 -2.18 -17.22 4.90
C ARG A 103 -2.37 -17.50 3.40
N ILE A 104 -1.81 -16.62 2.58
CA ILE A 104 -1.72 -16.79 1.13
C ILE A 104 -0.50 -17.63 0.81
N PHE A 105 -0.68 -18.62 -0.07
CA PHE A 105 0.37 -19.51 -0.52
C PHE A 105 0.43 -19.58 -2.05
N PRO A 106 1.58 -19.91 -2.64
CA PRO A 106 1.62 -20.32 -4.03
C PRO A 106 0.63 -21.46 -4.30
N GLY A 107 -0.13 -21.33 -5.37
CA GLY A 107 -1.26 -22.22 -5.73
C GLY A 107 -2.63 -21.66 -5.37
N ASP A 108 -2.74 -20.64 -4.53
CA ASP A 108 -4.02 -20.03 -4.22
C ASP A 108 -4.51 -19.17 -5.41
N THR A 109 -5.83 -19.18 -5.61
CA THR A 109 -6.55 -18.31 -6.54
C THR A 109 -7.36 -17.28 -5.76
N PHE A 110 -7.69 -16.14 -6.38
CA PHE A 110 -8.39 -15.06 -5.71
C PHE A 110 -9.53 -14.50 -6.53
N ARG A 111 -10.62 -14.16 -5.84
CA ARG A 111 -11.66 -13.22 -6.28
C ARG A 111 -11.85 -12.14 -5.22
N HIS A 112 -12.44 -11.02 -5.60
CA HIS A 112 -12.60 -9.87 -4.73
C HIS A 112 -14.07 -9.48 -4.65
N GLU A 113 -14.56 -9.24 -3.42
CA GLU A 113 -15.88 -8.67 -3.16
C GLU A 113 -15.69 -7.23 -2.72
N ARG A 114 -16.23 -6.29 -3.47
CA ARG A 114 -15.93 -4.88 -3.34
C ARG A 114 -17.17 -4.02 -3.27
N MET A 115 -17.14 -2.93 -2.48
CA MET A 115 -18.18 -1.89 -2.48
C MET A 115 -17.63 -0.57 -1.96
N LEU A 116 -18.17 0.54 -2.45
CA LEU A 116 -17.98 1.84 -1.80
C LEU A 116 -18.71 1.84 -0.47
N PHE A 117 -17.99 2.12 0.63
CA PHE A 117 -18.55 2.06 1.97
C PHE A 117 -19.20 3.38 2.36
N ASP A 118 -18.46 4.49 2.30
CA ASP A 118 -18.94 5.85 2.60
C ASP A 118 -17.95 6.90 2.11
N TYR A 119 -18.27 8.17 2.34
CA TYR A 119 -17.35 9.28 2.19
C TYR A 119 -17.58 10.38 3.23
N LYS A 120 -16.57 11.24 3.38
CA LYS A 120 -16.65 12.47 4.19
C LYS A 120 -16.07 13.64 3.41
N LEU A 121 -16.82 14.75 3.40
CA LEU A 121 -16.33 16.04 2.88
C LEU A 121 -15.70 16.86 4.00
N THR A 122 -14.57 17.51 3.72
CA THR A 122 -13.86 18.34 4.70
C THR A 122 -12.97 19.37 4.00
N GLN A 123 -12.42 20.30 4.77
CA GLN A 123 -11.39 21.22 4.33
C GLN A 123 -10.01 20.70 4.72
N THR A 124 -9.08 20.63 3.78
CA THR A 124 -7.69 20.24 4.03
C THR A 124 -6.73 21.40 3.74
N LYS A 125 -5.56 21.36 4.36
CA LYS A 125 -4.47 22.29 4.04
C LYS A 125 -3.95 22.06 2.63
N PHE A 126 -3.96 20.81 2.19
CA PHE A 126 -3.42 20.37 0.90
C PHE A 126 -4.19 20.95 -0.29
N ALA A 127 -5.51 20.83 -0.29
CA ALA A 127 -6.34 21.15 -1.46
C ALA A 127 -7.66 21.86 -1.14
N GLY A 128 -7.82 22.41 0.07
CA GLY A 128 -9.10 23.03 0.46
C GLY A 128 -10.23 21.99 0.51
N PRO A 129 -11.29 22.16 -0.29
CA PRO A 129 -12.36 21.18 -0.38
C PRO A 129 -11.82 19.81 -0.78
N THR A 130 -12.13 18.79 0.02
CA THR A 130 -11.59 17.44 -0.17
C THR A 130 -12.61 16.40 0.27
N MET A 131 -12.78 15.35 -0.53
CA MET A 131 -13.56 14.18 -0.18
C MET A 131 -12.61 13.04 0.23
N PHE A 132 -12.86 12.43 1.37
CA PHE A 132 -12.29 11.17 1.80
C PHE A 132 -13.34 10.09 1.59
N SER A 133 -13.21 9.29 0.55
CA SER A 133 -14.08 8.14 0.28
C SER A 133 -13.42 6.85 0.73
N ARG A 134 -14.21 5.94 1.32
CA ARG A 134 -13.72 4.66 1.81
C ARG A 134 -14.41 3.53 1.07
N GLY A 135 -13.64 2.52 0.72
CA GLY A 135 -14.16 1.35 0.03
C GLY A 135 -13.63 0.06 0.61
N ASP A 136 -14.48 -0.94 0.65
CA ASP A 136 -14.19 -2.25 1.21
C ASP A 136 -13.85 -3.25 0.10
N THR A 137 -12.80 -4.03 0.33
CA THR A 137 -12.42 -5.20 -0.48
C THR A 137 -12.26 -6.40 0.45
N SER A 138 -13.02 -7.47 0.20
CA SER A 138 -12.78 -8.78 0.82
C SER A 138 -12.01 -9.65 -0.17
N TYR A 139 -10.90 -10.20 0.27
CA TYR A 139 -10.04 -11.10 -0.51
C TYR A 139 -10.46 -12.54 -0.24
N VAL A 140 -11.03 -13.19 -1.23
CA VAL A 140 -11.60 -14.55 -1.10
C VAL A 140 -10.77 -15.53 -1.92
N ASN A 141 -10.25 -16.57 -1.27
CA ASN A 141 -9.45 -17.59 -1.95
C ASN A 141 -10.32 -18.60 -2.74
N GLY A 142 -9.69 -19.49 -3.50
CA GLY A 142 -10.37 -20.50 -4.32
C GLY A 142 -11.19 -21.52 -3.53
N ARG A 143 -11.03 -21.59 -2.20
CA ARG A 143 -11.86 -22.42 -1.31
C ARG A 143 -13.08 -21.68 -0.76
N GLY A 144 -13.26 -20.40 -1.13
CA GLY A 144 -14.35 -19.57 -0.64
C GLY A 144 -14.10 -18.96 0.75
N GLU A 145 -12.88 -19.06 1.27
CA GLU A 145 -12.50 -18.48 2.56
C GLU A 145 -12.08 -17.03 2.39
N ILE A 146 -12.57 -16.14 3.28
CA ILE A 146 -12.10 -14.75 3.32
C ILE A 146 -10.74 -14.74 4.03
N VAL A 147 -9.69 -14.42 3.29
CA VAL A 147 -8.32 -14.33 3.79
C VAL A 147 -8.12 -13.09 4.64
N CYS A 148 -8.54 -11.96 4.12
CA CYS A 148 -8.49 -10.67 4.80
C CYS A 148 -9.51 -9.70 4.21
N LYS A 149 -9.71 -8.58 4.90
CA LYS A 149 -10.49 -7.46 4.43
C LYS A 149 -9.64 -6.19 4.47
N GLN A 150 -9.73 -5.38 3.42
CA GLN A 150 -9.17 -4.03 3.36
C GLN A 150 -10.29 -3.00 3.30
N ARG A 151 -10.15 -1.91 4.04
CA ARG A 151 -10.88 -0.67 3.80
C ARG A 151 -9.90 0.37 3.34
N SER A 152 -9.86 0.63 2.05
CA SER A 152 -9.03 1.68 1.48
C SER A 152 -9.70 3.06 1.62
N THR A 153 -8.88 4.09 1.72
CA THR A 153 -9.33 5.49 1.73
C THR A 153 -8.75 6.20 0.51
N SER A 154 -9.58 6.83 -0.30
CA SER A 154 -9.18 7.73 -1.38
C SER A 154 -9.37 9.17 -0.95
N ILE A 155 -8.43 10.03 -1.35
CA ILE A 155 -8.48 11.49 -1.18
C ILE A 155 -8.80 12.07 -2.55
N ARG A 156 -10.01 12.60 -2.73
CA ARG A 156 -10.44 13.26 -3.95
C ARG A 156 -10.44 14.77 -3.77
N TYR A 157 -9.81 15.48 -4.70
CA TYR A 157 -9.58 16.93 -4.60
C TYR A 157 -9.44 17.56 -5.98
N ARG A 158 -9.47 18.91 -6.05
CA ARG A 158 -9.19 19.67 -7.27
C ARG A 158 -7.67 19.91 -7.39
N PRO A 159 -7.01 19.47 -8.47
CA PRO A 159 -5.56 19.66 -8.66
C PRO A 159 -5.14 21.13 -8.65
N ASP A 160 -5.96 22.02 -9.19
CA ASP A 160 -5.68 23.46 -9.22
C ASP A 160 -5.55 24.03 -7.81
N ASP A 161 -6.49 23.69 -6.92
CA ASP A 161 -6.46 24.12 -5.52
C ASP A 161 -5.20 23.60 -4.79
N ALA A 162 -4.79 22.37 -5.11
CA ALA A 162 -3.58 21.79 -4.53
C ALA A 162 -2.29 22.48 -5.04
N ARG A 163 -2.24 22.86 -6.31
CA ARG A 163 -1.11 23.62 -6.89
C ARG A 163 -1.00 25.02 -6.30
N GLU A 164 -2.13 25.73 -6.17
CA GLU A 164 -2.16 27.07 -5.58
C GLU A 164 -1.67 27.07 -4.12
N ARG A 165 -2.04 26.05 -3.35
CA ARG A 165 -1.65 25.91 -1.94
C ARG A 165 -0.20 25.48 -1.75
N ALA A 166 0.36 24.74 -2.71
CA ALA A 166 1.75 24.27 -2.73
C ALA A 166 2.25 23.71 -1.38
N GLN A 167 1.42 22.93 -0.69
CA GLN A 167 1.69 22.48 0.70
C GLN A 167 3.06 21.79 0.85
N PHE A 168 3.49 21.06 -0.17
CA PHE A 168 4.76 20.34 -0.14
C PHE A 168 5.96 21.23 -0.53
N GLY A 169 5.70 22.50 -0.89
CA GLY A 169 6.74 23.45 -1.31
C GLY A 169 7.51 23.00 -2.54
N ALA A 170 8.51 23.79 -2.92
CA ALA A 170 9.48 23.43 -3.95
C ALA A 170 10.61 22.59 -3.35
N ASN A 171 10.30 21.42 -2.81
CA ASN A 171 11.32 20.52 -2.27
C ASN A 171 12.16 19.96 -3.42
N ALA A 172 13.42 20.41 -3.50
CA ALA A 172 14.38 19.78 -4.40
C ALA A 172 14.67 18.35 -3.97
N GLU A 173 14.98 17.49 -4.92
CA GLU A 173 15.45 16.14 -4.62
C GLU A 173 16.75 16.21 -3.82
N ARG A 174 16.84 15.45 -2.73
CA ARG A 174 18.04 15.44 -1.89
C ARG A 174 19.16 14.68 -2.60
N ALA A 175 20.33 15.30 -2.65
CA ALA A 175 21.57 14.60 -2.93
C ALA A 175 22.14 14.03 -1.61
N TRP A 176 22.53 12.77 -1.64
CA TRP A 176 23.10 12.04 -0.51
C TRP A 176 24.60 11.88 -0.74
N SER A 177 25.40 12.10 0.30
CA SER A 177 26.82 11.76 0.30
C SER A 177 27.01 10.24 0.48
N ASP A 178 28.15 9.72 0.08
CA ASP A 178 28.50 8.30 0.25
C ASP A 178 28.47 7.88 1.73
N ALA A 179 28.86 8.78 2.65
CA ALA A 179 28.81 8.51 4.08
C ALA A 179 27.38 8.38 4.61
N GLU A 180 26.45 9.25 4.18
CA GLU A 180 25.04 9.17 4.55
C GLU A 180 24.38 7.91 3.97
N LEU A 181 24.72 7.54 2.73
CA LEU A 181 24.22 6.30 2.11
C LEU A 181 24.71 5.06 2.88
N ALA A 182 25.97 5.05 3.29
CA ALA A 182 26.53 3.96 4.10
C ALA A 182 25.86 3.84 5.47
N GLU A 183 25.48 4.96 6.10
CA GLU A 183 24.73 4.96 7.35
C GLU A 183 23.31 4.39 7.16
N ILE A 184 22.60 4.80 6.10
CA ILE A 184 21.28 4.27 5.77
C ILE A 184 21.37 2.76 5.50
N GLU A 185 22.37 2.32 4.77
CA GLU A 185 22.60 0.90 4.50
C GLU A 185 22.86 0.11 5.78
N GLN A 186 23.69 0.63 6.69
CA GLN A 186 23.93 0.02 7.99
C GLN A 186 22.63 -0.12 8.81
N GLN A 187 21.80 0.90 8.84
CA GLN A 187 20.49 0.85 9.52
C GLN A 187 19.55 -0.19 8.89
N LYS A 188 19.60 -0.36 7.55
CA LYS A 188 18.86 -1.45 6.88
C LYS A 188 19.33 -2.81 7.35
N PHE A 189 20.64 -3.04 7.44
CA PHE A 189 21.20 -4.31 7.93
C PHE A 189 20.85 -4.57 9.39
N GLU A 190 20.80 -3.55 10.23
CA GLU A 190 20.36 -3.68 11.63
C GLU A 190 18.88 -4.10 11.71
N TYR A 191 18.03 -3.47 10.90
CA TYR A 191 16.64 -3.88 10.80
C TYR A 191 16.51 -5.32 10.30
N TYR A 192 17.22 -5.71 9.24
CA TYR A 192 17.14 -7.07 8.70
C TYR A 192 17.61 -8.10 9.73
N ARG A 193 18.68 -7.83 10.46
CA ARG A 193 19.18 -8.68 11.53
C ARG A 193 18.11 -8.92 12.60
N SER A 194 17.33 -7.94 12.96
CA SER A 194 16.34 -8.01 14.04
C SER A 194 15.28 -9.10 13.86
N PHE A 195 14.94 -9.46 12.62
CA PHE A 195 14.02 -10.56 12.34
C PHE A 195 14.71 -11.82 11.80
N LEU A 196 15.87 -11.69 11.14
CA LEU A 196 16.66 -12.85 10.70
C LEU A 196 17.24 -13.61 11.90
N GLU A 197 17.69 -12.91 12.93
CA GLU A 197 18.18 -13.52 14.18
C GLU A 197 17.07 -14.21 14.97
N LEU A 198 15.82 -13.76 14.84
CA LEU A 198 14.66 -14.45 15.40
C LEU A 198 14.48 -15.84 14.76
N GLY A 199 14.78 -15.96 13.46
CA GLY A 199 14.66 -17.21 12.72
C GLY A 199 13.26 -17.81 12.82
N HIS A 200 13.17 -19.05 13.30
CA HIS A 200 11.91 -19.78 13.54
C HIS A 200 11.42 -19.69 15.00
N GLU A 201 12.14 -18.96 15.84
CA GLU A 201 11.78 -18.87 17.25
C GLU A 201 10.57 -17.93 17.45
N PRO A 202 9.68 -18.25 18.41
CA PRO A 202 8.59 -17.36 18.76
C PRO A 202 9.10 -16.12 19.50
N ARG A 203 8.51 -14.97 19.23
CA ARG A 203 8.74 -13.74 20.02
C ARG A 203 8.03 -13.83 21.35
N ALA A 204 8.65 -14.48 22.32
CA ALA A 204 8.05 -14.78 23.61
C ALA A 204 8.06 -13.59 24.59
N TYR A 205 9.09 -12.74 24.51
CA TYR A 205 9.28 -11.64 25.46
C TYR A 205 8.99 -10.30 24.78
N VAL A 206 7.88 -9.70 25.13
CA VAL A 206 7.46 -8.39 24.67
C VAL A 206 6.95 -7.60 25.87
N THR A 207 7.32 -6.33 25.97
CA THR A 207 6.91 -5.45 27.06
C THR A 207 6.25 -4.18 26.56
N LYS A 208 5.37 -3.60 27.38
CA LYS A 208 4.82 -2.28 27.12
C LYS A 208 5.94 -1.24 27.10
N GLY A 209 5.91 -0.34 26.12
CA GLY A 209 6.95 0.67 25.90
C GLY A 209 8.13 0.18 25.05
N GLU A 210 8.13 -1.09 24.64
CA GLU A 210 9.17 -1.62 23.75
C GLU A 210 9.11 -0.92 22.39
N ALA A 211 10.26 -0.36 21.99
CA ALA A 211 10.44 0.18 20.64
C ALA A 211 10.71 -0.94 19.65
N LEU A 212 10.01 -0.93 18.52
CA LEU A 212 10.30 -1.81 17.41
C LEU A 212 11.54 -1.29 16.66
N PRO A 213 12.35 -2.19 16.06
CA PRO A 213 13.50 -1.77 15.27
C PRO A 213 13.12 -0.81 14.14
N THR A 214 13.87 0.25 13.94
CA THR A 214 13.63 1.21 12.85
C THR A 214 13.86 0.54 11.49
N ARG A 215 12.89 0.67 10.57
CA ARG A 215 13.03 0.19 9.18
C ARG A 215 13.24 1.37 8.22
N PRO A 216 14.44 1.59 7.67
CA PRO A 216 14.65 2.54 6.58
C PRO A 216 14.33 1.90 5.23
N ILE A 217 13.71 2.67 4.33
CA ILE A 217 13.36 2.29 2.96
C ILE A 217 13.79 3.43 2.03
N GLY A 218 14.54 3.14 1.01
CA GLY A 218 15.07 4.16 0.09
C GLY A 218 16.59 4.30 0.20
N PRO A 219 17.21 5.37 -0.33
CA PRO A 219 16.55 6.50 -1.01
C PRO A 219 15.67 6.07 -2.17
N HIS A 220 14.48 6.66 -2.27
CA HIS A 220 13.52 6.32 -3.34
C HIS A 220 14.01 6.86 -4.68
N THR A 221 13.84 6.05 -5.73
CA THR A 221 14.21 6.39 -7.09
C THR A 221 13.05 6.11 -8.05
N LEU A 222 13.11 6.65 -9.26
CA LEU A 222 12.17 6.27 -10.31
C LEU A 222 12.18 4.75 -10.57
N THR A 223 13.37 4.14 -10.49
CA THR A 223 13.53 2.69 -10.64
C THR A 223 12.82 1.93 -9.52
N SER A 224 12.91 2.40 -8.25
CA SER A 224 12.21 1.73 -7.16
C SER A 224 10.69 1.80 -7.34
N PHE A 225 10.14 2.96 -7.73
CA PHE A 225 8.70 3.10 -7.99
C PHE A 225 8.23 2.27 -9.19
N ALA A 226 9.03 2.20 -10.26
CA ALA A 226 8.74 1.31 -11.39
C ALA A 226 8.79 -0.17 -10.99
N THR A 227 9.71 -0.55 -10.09
CA THR A 227 9.81 -1.92 -9.55
C THR A 227 8.60 -2.24 -8.67
N GLU A 228 8.17 -1.32 -7.80
CA GLU A 228 6.94 -1.47 -7.01
C GLU A 228 5.73 -1.71 -7.89
N TRP A 229 5.55 -0.89 -8.95
CA TRP A 229 4.46 -1.08 -9.90
C TRP A 229 4.50 -2.47 -10.56
N ARG A 230 5.70 -2.93 -10.95
CA ARG A 230 5.88 -4.28 -11.54
C ARG A 230 5.64 -5.40 -10.54
N GLY A 231 5.68 -5.12 -9.25
CA GLY A 231 5.29 -6.05 -8.18
C GLY A 231 3.81 -6.37 -8.19
N PHE A 232 2.96 -5.42 -8.54
CA PHE A 232 1.51 -5.65 -8.61
C PHE A 232 1.15 -6.58 -9.78
N LEU A 233 0.26 -7.54 -9.55
CA LEU A 233 -0.19 -8.46 -10.61
C LEU A 233 -0.99 -7.74 -11.70
N MET A 234 -1.64 -6.61 -11.38
CA MET A 234 -2.32 -5.77 -12.36
C MET A 234 -1.40 -5.26 -13.47
N SER A 235 -0.08 -5.22 -13.22
CA SER A 235 0.92 -4.84 -14.22
C SER A 235 1.31 -5.99 -15.16
N VAL A 236 0.82 -7.20 -14.88
CA VAL A 236 1.04 -8.40 -15.70
C VAL A 236 -0.14 -8.58 -16.65
N TRP A 237 0.19 -8.69 -17.94
CA TRP A 237 -0.78 -8.79 -18.99
C TRP A 237 -1.65 -10.04 -18.87
N GLY A 238 -2.98 -9.83 -18.87
CA GLY A 238 -3.93 -10.92 -18.78
C GLY A 238 -3.97 -11.62 -17.42
N ALA A 239 -3.40 -11.03 -16.36
CA ALA A 239 -3.41 -11.61 -15.02
C ALA A 239 -4.81 -11.74 -14.41
N PHE A 240 -5.75 -10.91 -14.86
CA PHE A 240 -7.12 -10.90 -14.37
C PHE A 240 -8.10 -11.36 -15.44
N GLY A 241 -9.16 -12.03 -15.01
CA GLY A 241 -10.29 -12.40 -15.86
C GLY A 241 -11.00 -11.18 -16.41
N ASP A 242 -11.68 -11.36 -17.52
CA ASP A 242 -12.34 -10.31 -18.28
C ASP A 242 -13.62 -9.84 -17.57
N SER A 243 -13.47 -9.02 -16.54
CA SER A 243 -14.60 -8.44 -15.80
C SER A 243 -15.15 -7.17 -16.43
N GLY A 244 -14.68 -6.76 -17.61
CA GLY A 244 -15.08 -5.49 -18.18
C GLY A 244 -14.68 -5.19 -19.62
N GLY A 245 -14.37 -6.19 -20.43
CA GLY A 245 -14.07 -6.02 -21.86
C GLY A 245 -12.84 -5.12 -22.12
N PRO A 246 -12.88 -4.24 -23.15
CA PRO A 246 -11.74 -3.39 -23.54
C PRO A 246 -11.14 -2.55 -22.40
N THR A 247 -11.89 -2.29 -21.36
CA THR A 247 -11.43 -1.51 -20.21
C THR A 247 -10.38 -2.21 -19.36
N SER A 248 -10.31 -3.53 -19.35
CA SER A 248 -9.25 -4.28 -18.66
C SER A 248 -7.91 -4.13 -19.36
N LEU A 249 -7.91 -4.14 -20.68
CA LEU A 249 -6.73 -3.90 -21.53
C LEU A 249 -6.21 -2.48 -21.33
N TRP A 250 -7.11 -1.54 -21.18
CA TRP A 250 -6.82 -0.15 -20.98
C TRP A 250 -6.21 0.12 -19.58
N ARG A 251 -6.74 -0.54 -18.54
CA ARG A 251 -6.14 -0.49 -17.19
C ARG A 251 -4.73 -1.06 -17.15
N ALA A 252 -4.43 -2.04 -18.00
CA ALA A 252 -3.07 -2.56 -18.16
C ALA A 252 -2.09 -1.56 -18.81
N GLY A 253 -2.56 -0.43 -19.33
CA GLY A 253 -1.74 0.65 -19.87
C GLY A 253 -1.01 0.31 -21.16
N TRP A 254 -1.50 -0.68 -21.94
CA TRP A 254 -0.78 -1.18 -23.11
C TRP A 254 -1.43 -0.90 -24.46
N LEU A 255 -2.54 -0.21 -24.45
CA LEU A 255 -3.09 0.41 -25.66
C LEU A 255 -2.90 1.93 -25.57
N PRO A 256 -1.80 2.45 -26.11
CA PRO A 256 -1.46 3.86 -25.98
C PRO A 256 -2.49 4.79 -26.62
N GLU A 257 -3.16 4.32 -27.68
CA GLU A 257 -4.23 5.05 -28.34
C GLU A 257 -5.42 5.28 -27.41
N MET A 258 -5.71 4.31 -26.54
CA MET A 258 -6.76 4.44 -25.54
C MET A 258 -6.35 5.31 -24.35
N SER A 259 -5.05 5.34 -24.01
CA SER A 259 -4.54 6.22 -22.94
C SER A 259 -4.56 7.70 -23.34
N ARG A 260 -4.63 8.02 -24.63
CA ARG A 260 -4.78 9.39 -25.12
C ARG A 260 -6.16 9.99 -24.85
N ASP A 261 -7.16 9.17 -24.64
CA ASP A 261 -8.53 9.61 -24.32
C ASP A 261 -8.77 9.87 -22.83
N LEU A 262 -7.77 9.66 -21.99
CA LEU A 262 -7.85 10.03 -20.57
C LEU A 262 -7.98 11.54 -20.39
N GLU A 263 -8.78 11.97 -19.43
CA GLU A 263 -9.05 13.40 -19.14
C GLU A 263 -7.76 14.21 -18.99
N GLY A 264 -6.69 13.63 -18.41
CA GLY A 264 -5.39 14.29 -18.29
C GLY A 264 -4.70 14.56 -19.64
N ALA A 265 -4.90 13.72 -20.66
CA ALA A 265 -4.38 13.94 -22.00
C ALA A 265 -5.22 14.98 -22.79
N LYS A 266 -6.48 15.16 -22.41
CA LYS A 266 -7.37 16.18 -23.00
C LYS A 266 -7.08 17.59 -22.49
N ILE A 267 -6.56 17.71 -21.28
CA ILE A 267 -6.29 19.00 -20.62
C ILE A 267 -5.08 19.70 -21.23
N ASP A 268 -4.04 18.95 -21.60
CA ASP A 268 -2.84 19.50 -22.22
C ASP A 268 -2.22 18.51 -23.22
N PRO A 269 -2.36 18.77 -24.54
CA PRO A 269 -1.78 17.92 -25.57
C PRO A 269 -0.26 17.74 -25.48
N SER A 270 0.46 18.66 -24.82
CA SER A 270 1.91 18.52 -24.60
C SER A 270 2.27 17.37 -23.67
N TYR A 271 1.30 16.87 -22.91
CA TYR A 271 1.46 15.68 -22.07
C TYR A 271 1.21 14.36 -22.80
N ALA A 272 0.76 14.42 -24.06
CA ALA A 272 0.60 13.25 -24.92
C ALA A 272 1.94 12.91 -25.60
N ASP A 273 2.91 12.41 -24.85
CA ASP A 273 4.26 12.09 -25.32
C ASP A 273 4.38 10.68 -25.91
N GLY A 274 3.41 10.29 -26.73
CA GLY A 274 3.45 9.07 -27.52
C GLY A 274 3.13 7.79 -26.73
N LEU A 275 3.74 6.69 -27.16
CA LEU A 275 3.56 5.37 -26.55
C LEU A 275 4.13 5.36 -25.14
N TYR A 276 3.25 5.25 -24.14
CA TYR A 276 3.65 5.10 -22.76
C TYR A 276 3.10 3.79 -22.19
N TYR A 277 4.02 2.97 -21.68
CA TYR A 277 3.71 1.73 -21.00
C TYR A 277 4.36 1.72 -19.62
N GLY A 278 3.56 1.84 -18.59
CA GLY A 278 4.09 1.91 -17.24
C GLY A 278 3.06 2.35 -16.18
N PRO A 279 3.54 2.72 -15.00
CA PRO A 279 2.71 3.24 -13.92
C PRO A 279 2.07 4.58 -14.32
N SER A 280 1.07 5.04 -13.54
CA SER A 280 0.56 6.40 -13.67
C SER A 280 1.72 7.40 -13.70
N ARG A 281 1.72 8.30 -14.70
CA ARG A 281 2.88 9.12 -15.06
C ARG A 281 3.42 9.97 -13.91
N GLY A 282 2.56 10.44 -13.00
CA GLY A 282 2.99 11.20 -11.82
C GLY A 282 3.96 10.44 -10.90
N HIS A 283 3.94 9.11 -10.93
CA HIS A 283 4.87 8.30 -10.13
C HIS A 283 6.30 8.27 -10.70
N VAL A 284 6.47 8.56 -11.99
CA VAL A 284 7.77 8.41 -12.67
C VAL A 284 8.18 9.62 -13.52
N GLN A 285 7.37 10.67 -13.57
CA GLN A 285 7.66 11.88 -14.31
C GLN A 285 7.21 13.11 -13.51
N ASP A 286 8.16 13.93 -13.10
CA ASP A 286 7.93 15.10 -12.25
C ASP A 286 6.93 16.10 -12.83
N ARG A 287 6.96 16.30 -14.15
CA ARG A 287 6.04 17.24 -14.82
C ARG A 287 4.57 16.84 -14.60
N PHE A 288 4.25 15.54 -14.60
CA PHE A 288 2.90 15.05 -14.32
C PHE A 288 2.57 15.09 -12.84
N ALA A 289 3.54 14.83 -11.97
CA ALA A 289 3.37 14.97 -10.53
C ALA A 289 2.97 16.41 -10.17
N ARG A 290 3.62 17.40 -10.78
CA ARG A 290 3.33 18.83 -10.55
C ARG A 290 1.92 19.23 -10.99
N VAL A 291 1.36 18.62 -12.04
CA VAL A 291 -0.02 18.89 -12.48
C VAL A 291 -1.04 18.59 -11.40
N ILE A 292 -0.78 17.59 -10.55
CA ILE A 292 -1.68 17.17 -9.48
C ILE A 292 -1.29 17.73 -8.09
N GLY A 293 -0.37 18.70 -8.04
CA GLY A 293 0.05 19.36 -6.79
C GLY A 293 1.16 18.66 -6.02
N MET A 294 1.81 17.63 -6.62
CA MET A 294 2.99 16.98 -6.04
C MET A 294 4.27 17.69 -6.52
N PRO A 295 5.30 17.84 -5.66
CA PRO A 295 6.51 18.58 -6.04
C PRO A 295 7.37 17.83 -7.07
N ARG A 296 7.36 16.50 -7.04
CA ARG A 296 8.10 15.59 -7.92
C ARG A 296 7.49 14.20 -7.91
N SER A 297 8.08 13.26 -8.62
CA SER A 297 7.64 11.86 -8.69
C SER A 297 7.54 11.23 -7.30
N TYR A 298 6.52 10.42 -7.10
CA TYR A 298 6.12 9.92 -5.78
C TYR A 298 5.70 8.45 -5.83
N GLY A 299 5.90 7.74 -4.71
CA GLY A 299 5.53 6.34 -4.53
C GLY A 299 4.04 6.09 -4.41
N TYR A 300 3.66 4.81 -4.41
CA TYR A 300 2.28 4.36 -4.26
C TYR A 300 1.86 4.34 -2.80
N GLY A 301 0.66 4.81 -2.50
CA GLY A 301 0.08 4.65 -1.17
C GLY A 301 -0.09 3.19 -0.77
N ALA A 302 -0.41 2.31 -1.73
CA ALA A 302 -0.49 0.88 -1.50
C ALA A 302 0.87 0.25 -1.13
N SER A 303 1.99 0.75 -1.69
CA SER A 303 3.34 0.34 -1.27
C SER A 303 3.64 0.80 0.16
N MET A 304 3.22 2.01 0.54
CA MET A 304 3.37 2.48 1.93
C MET A 304 2.62 1.57 2.91
N GLY A 305 1.40 1.15 2.57
CA GLY A 305 0.64 0.16 3.33
C GLY A 305 1.36 -1.19 3.42
N ALA A 306 1.93 -1.64 2.30
CA ALA A 306 2.69 -2.88 2.25
C ALA A 306 3.94 -2.82 3.14
N TRP A 307 4.69 -1.72 3.13
CA TRP A 307 5.86 -1.55 4.00
C TRP A 307 5.48 -1.61 5.48
N ILE A 308 4.34 -1.04 5.86
CA ILE A 308 3.84 -1.08 7.24
C ILE A 308 3.44 -2.50 7.64
N LEU A 309 2.68 -3.21 6.81
CA LEU A 309 2.27 -4.59 7.08
C LEU A 309 3.48 -5.53 7.19
N ASP A 310 4.45 -5.38 6.28
CA ASP A 310 5.69 -6.15 6.32
C ASP A 310 6.53 -5.84 7.58
N TYR A 311 6.56 -4.56 8.00
CA TYR A 311 7.23 -4.12 9.21
C TYR A 311 6.66 -4.80 10.47
N LEU A 312 5.33 -4.79 10.58
CA LEU A 312 4.62 -5.41 11.68
C LEU A 312 4.76 -6.94 11.69
N ALA A 313 4.65 -7.58 10.51
CA ALA A 313 4.78 -9.02 10.37
C ALA A 313 6.21 -9.51 10.64
N ASN A 314 7.23 -8.79 10.20
CA ASN A 314 8.63 -9.11 10.47
C ASN A 314 8.94 -8.99 11.98
N TRP A 315 8.43 -7.95 12.65
CA TRP A 315 8.59 -7.83 14.09
C TRP A 315 7.87 -8.95 14.85
N ALA A 316 6.65 -9.29 14.42
CA ALA A 316 5.87 -10.36 15.06
C ALA A 316 6.52 -11.74 14.93
N GLY A 317 7.34 -11.94 13.87
CA GLY A 317 7.89 -13.24 13.52
C GLY A 317 6.85 -14.20 12.96
N GLU A 318 7.26 -15.43 12.63
CA GLU A 318 6.35 -16.38 12.00
C GLU A 318 5.23 -16.88 12.94
N TRP A 319 5.43 -16.83 14.24
CA TRP A 319 4.47 -17.27 15.26
C TRP A 319 3.51 -16.16 15.72
N GLY A 320 3.76 -14.93 15.35
CA GLY A 320 2.84 -13.83 15.58
C GLY A 320 1.88 -13.63 14.41
N ASP A 321 0.70 -13.10 14.70
CA ASP A 321 -0.30 -12.77 13.67
C ASP A 321 -0.74 -11.31 13.81
N VAL A 322 -0.56 -10.51 12.78
CA VAL A 322 -1.18 -9.20 12.66
C VAL A 322 -2.68 -9.44 12.50
N LEU A 323 -3.49 -8.96 13.42
CA LEU A 323 -4.95 -9.11 13.40
C LEU A 323 -5.62 -7.93 12.73
N HIS A 324 -5.14 -6.73 13.04
CA HIS A 324 -5.68 -5.47 12.57
C HIS A 324 -4.57 -4.45 12.37
N SER A 325 -4.73 -3.60 11.37
CA SER A 325 -3.88 -2.44 11.14
C SER A 325 -4.71 -1.31 10.54
N LYS A 326 -4.61 -0.10 11.10
CA LYS A 326 -5.31 1.08 10.60
C LYS A 326 -4.37 2.25 10.50
N MET A 327 -4.14 2.72 9.25
CA MET A 327 -3.17 3.76 8.95
C MET A 327 -3.80 4.92 8.19
N SER A 328 -3.35 6.13 8.52
CA SER A 328 -3.70 7.37 7.80
C SER A 328 -2.44 7.95 7.18
N TYR A 329 -2.50 8.26 5.88
CA TYR A 329 -1.38 8.83 5.12
C TYR A 329 -1.54 10.34 5.01
N ARG A 330 -0.42 11.05 5.11
CA ARG A 330 -0.37 12.51 5.13
C ARG A 330 0.54 13.09 4.06
N SER A 331 1.56 12.32 3.65
CA SER A 331 2.55 12.71 2.67
C SER A 331 3.03 11.48 1.90
N PRO A 332 3.25 11.58 0.59
CA PRO A 332 3.81 10.48 -0.20
C PRO A 332 5.31 10.32 0.06
N ALA A 333 5.84 9.14 -0.28
CA ALA A 333 7.27 8.94 -0.48
C ALA A 333 7.68 9.64 -1.79
N LEU A 334 8.69 10.51 -1.75
CA LEU A 334 9.16 11.26 -2.92
C LEU A 334 10.51 10.72 -3.40
N THR A 335 10.82 10.87 -4.70
CA THR A 335 12.16 10.57 -5.21
C THR A 335 13.24 11.31 -4.40
N GLY A 336 14.36 10.65 -4.10
CA GLY A 336 15.45 11.17 -3.29
C GLY A 336 15.22 11.14 -1.79
N ASP A 337 13.99 10.92 -1.30
CA ASP A 337 13.72 10.82 0.14
C ASP A 337 13.97 9.40 0.65
N VAL A 338 14.24 9.28 1.94
CA VAL A 338 14.27 8.02 2.70
C VAL A 338 13.08 8.00 3.64
N THR A 339 12.40 6.86 3.68
CA THR A 339 11.28 6.60 4.59
C THR A 339 11.76 5.79 5.77
N PHE A 340 11.37 6.19 6.98
CA PHE A 340 11.65 5.47 8.23
C PHE A 340 10.35 5.02 8.89
N LEU A 341 10.25 3.73 9.20
CA LEU A 341 9.18 3.16 10.00
C LEU A 341 9.67 2.94 11.42
N ASN A 342 8.93 3.49 12.36
CA ASN A 342 9.15 3.32 13.79
C ASN A 342 7.88 2.81 14.45
N GLY A 343 8.00 1.93 15.43
CA GLY A 343 6.88 1.38 16.17
C GLY A 343 7.16 1.35 17.66
N GLU A 344 6.10 1.28 18.45
CA GLU A 344 6.16 1.12 19.90
C GLU A 344 4.97 0.32 20.40
N VAL A 345 5.22 -0.64 21.27
CA VAL A 345 4.17 -1.40 21.98
C VAL A 345 3.51 -0.50 23.01
N ARG A 346 2.29 -0.06 22.74
CA ARG A 346 1.53 0.82 23.62
C ARG A 346 0.84 0.08 24.77
N GLU A 347 0.39 -1.12 24.48
CA GLU A 347 -0.32 -1.96 25.43
C GLU A 347 -0.06 -3.42 25.12
N LEU A 348 -0.04 -4.24 26.16
CA LEU A 348 0.02 -5.69 26.06
C LEU A 348 -1.08 -6.25 26.96
N THR A 349 -2.05 -6.92 26.35
CA THR A 349 -3.15 -7.56 27.07
C THR A 349 -3.04 -9.07 26.97
N GLU A 350 -3.34 -9.78 28.04
CA GLU A 350 -3.43 -11.23 28.05
C GLU A 350 -4.89 -11.63 28.26
N GLN A 351 -5.41 -12.43 27.35
CA GLN A 351 -6.77 -12.95 27.47
C GLN A 351 -6.79 -14.11 28.49
N ARG A 352 -7.38 -13.86 29.64
CA ARG A 352 -7.42 -14.82 30.77
C ARG A 352 -7.92 -16.23 30.38
N ARG A 353 -8.78 -16.33 29.37
CA ARG A 353 -9.40 -17.61 28.96
C ARG A 353 -8.53 -18.44 28.04
N THR A 354 -7.79 -17.81 27.14
CA THR A 354 -7.00 -18.48 26.07
C THR A 354 -5.51 -18.40 26.32
N GLY A 355 -5.04 -17.51 27.22
CA GLY A 355 -3.62 -17.19 27.37
C GLY A 355 -3.05 -16.42 26.18
N GLU A 356 -3.88 -16.03 25.21
CA GLU A 356 -3.43 -15.25 24.04
C GLU A 356 -2.97 -13.86 24.48
N ARG A 357 -1.85 -13.44 23.95
CA ARG A 357 -1.26 -12.12 24.20
C ARG A 357 -1.49 -11.25 22.98
N ILE A 358 -2.09 -10.07 23.18
CA ILE A 358 -2.34 -9.09 22.13
C ILE A 358 -1.52 -7.84 22.44
N ALA A 359 -0.60 -7.50 21.52
CA ALA A 359 0.13 -6.24 21.54
C ALA A 359 -0.60 -5.19 20.70
N SER A 360 -0.92 -4.05 21.29
CA SER A 360 -1.31 -2.85 20.57
C SER A 360 -0.05 -2.04 20.23
N VAL A 361 0.20 -1.83 18.95
CA VAL A 361 1.42 -1.21 18.43
C VAL A 361 1.07 0.09 17.74
N ARG A 362 1.67 1.19 18.16
CA ARG A 362 1.67 2.45 17.42
C ARG A 362 2.75 2.42 16.36
N VAL A 363 2.40 2.79 15.11
CA VAL A 363 3.36 2.93 14.01
C VAL A 363 3.38 4.37 13.53
N VAL A 364 4.58 4.90 13.30
CA VAL A 364 4.80 6.21 12.68
C VAL A 364 5.80 6.03 11.55
N MET A 365 5.44 6.54 10.38
CA MET A 365 6.30 6.63 9.21
C MET A 365 6.74 8.08 9.03
N THR A 366 8.03 8.32 8.91
CA THR A 366 8.62 9.65 8.70
C THR A 366 9.55 9.64 7.49
N ASN A 367 9.88 10.82 6.97
CA ASN A 367 11.01 10.97 6.06
C ASN A 367 12.28 11.39 6.83
N GLN A 368 13.39 11.62 6.12
CA GLN A 368 14.67 12.03 6.69
C GLN A 368 14.68 13.44 7.35
N ARG A 369 13.57 14.15 7.31
CA ARG A 369 13.35 15.43 8.00
C ARG A 369 12.42 15.32 9.20
N ASP A 370 12.16 14.09 9.66
CA ASP A 370 11.19 13.76 10.71
C ASP A 370 9.75 14.22 10.42
N GLU A 371 9.43 14.51 9.15
CA GLU A 371 8.08 14.85 8.75
C GLU A 371 7.23 13.58 8.71
N VAL A 372 6.09 13.60 9.41
CA VAL A 372 5.19 12.44 9.49
C VAL A 372 4.50 12.21 8.15
N MET A 373 4.80 11.07 7.52
CA MET A 373 4.20 10.61 6.27
C MET A 373 2.95 9.77 6.50
N ALA A 374 2.95 8.92 7.53
CA ALA A 374 1.81 8.12 7.93
C ALA A 374 1.86 7.82 9.43
N SER A 375 0.71 7.55 10.00
CA SER A 375 0.65 7.05 11.37
C SER A 375 -0.63 6.26 11.61
N GLY A 376 -0.58 5.32 12.55
CA GLY A 376 -1.73 4.51 12.92
C GLY A 376 -1.40 3.49 13.98
N ASP A 377 -2.33 2.58 14.20
CA ASP A 377 -2.26 1.58 15.24
C ASP A 377 -2.50 0.19 14.64
N ALA A 378 -1.92 -0.82 15.26
CA ALA A 378 -2.09 -2.21 14.88
C ALA A 378 -2.27 -3.10 16.11
N GLU A 379 -2.97 -4.21 15.93
CA GLU A 379 -3.13 -5.27 16.91
C GLU A 379 -2.42 -6.53 16.42
N ILE A 380 -1.55 -7.07 17.24
CA ILE A 380 -0.73 -8.23 16.91
C ILE A 380 -0.92 -9.29 18.00
N ARG A 381 -1.40 -10.47 17.59
CA ARG A 381 -1.41 -11.63 18.46
C ARG A 381 0.01 -12.21 18.53
N LEU A 382 0.48 -12.40 19.73
CA LEU A 382 1.78 -12.98 20.03
C LEU A 382 1.61 -14.42 20.52
N PRO A 383 2.60 -15.29 20.34
CA PRO A 383 2.60 -16.62 20.93
C PRO A 383 2.51 -16.52 22.46
N SER A 384 1.98 -17.56 23.09
CA SER A 384 2.01 -17.72 24.54
C SER A 384 3.45 -17.75 25.02
N ALA A 385 3.72 -17.15 26.19
CA ALA A 385 5.05 -17.12 26.79
C ALA A 385 5.49 -18.50 27.26
#